data_f0155da3fef32dc8bdd7bd182cd573fd
#
_entry.id   f0155da3fef32dc8bdd7bd182cd573fd
#
_cell.length_a   1.000
_cell.length_b   1.000
_cell.length_c   1.000
_cell.angle_alpha   90.00
_cell.angle_beta   90.00
_cell.angle_gamma   90.00
#
_symmetry.space_group_name_H-M   'P 1'
#
loop_
_entity.id
_entity.type
_entity.pdbx_description
1 polymer ?
#
loop_
_entity_poly.entity_id
_entity_poly.type
_entity_poly.pdbx_seq_one_letter_code
_entity_poly.pdbx_strand_id
1 'polypeptide(L)'
;MLRSDAASRDPFRTLATKPKTKDSKKKAPPPIHEGEYGRYQIKSGLLTGKFVARAFPKPPSKARGLIAEASGATEEAAITALREVIDARESQMVENRRTDPGTGKVVASTEEYIEALNHVALTRPQSAMLKALSLADADGLTEARTANGAGYKSTLSANRSLAKAGQLIAAYLSLKTIADGPSTDLEGSTLLGFRGEPQDDKDPGNWILHPEFRDAVRAAL
;
A
#
# COMPACT_ATOMS: atom_id res chain seq x y z
N MET A 1 26.92 -82.78 14.07
CA MET A 1 26.26 -81.69 13.40
C MET A 1 26.13 -80.53 14.39
N LEU A 2 27.07 -79.59 14.29
CA LEU A 2 27.11 -78.40 15.16
C LEU A 2 26.80 -77.18 14.27
N ARG A 3 25.70 -76.49 14.58
CA ARG A 3 25.39 -75.19 13.97
C ARG A 3 25.85 -74.10 14.92
N SER A 4 26.81 -73.32 14.48
CA SER A 4 27.27 -72.10 15.14
C SER A 4 26.49 -70.92 14.59
N ASP A 5 25.64 -70.33 15.44
CA ASP A 5 25.01 -69.00 15.21
C ASP A 5 26.00 -67.92 15.65
N ALA A 6 26.69 -67.33 14.69
CA ALA A 6 27.47 -66.13 14.92
C ALA A 6 26.61 -64.94 14.57
N ALA A 7 25.95 -64.31 15.55
CA ALA A 7 25.28 -63.04 15.42
C ALA A 7 26.31 -61.94 15.21
N SER A 8 26.43 -61.48 13.98
CA SER A 8 27.22 -60.31 13.59
C SER A 8 26.67 -59.05 14.30
N ARG A 9 27.43 -58.58 15.29
CA ARG A 9 27.15 -57.28 15.94
C ARG A 9 27.72 -56.20 15.03
N ASP A 10 26.80 -55.45 14.40
CA ASP A 10 27.12 -54.28 13.61
C ASP A 10 27.72 -53.16 14.50
N PRO A 11 29.01 -52.82 14.35
CA PRO A 11 29.69 -51.85 15.22
C PRO A 11 29.22 -50.40 15.01
N PHE A 12 28.44 -50.12 13.93
CA PHE A 12 27.97 -48.78 13.65
C PHE A 12 26.63 -48.43 14.34
N ARG A 13 25.95 -49.40 14.95
CA ARG A 13 24.65 -49.16 15.62
C ARG A 13 24.78 -48.49 16.99
N THR A 14 25.95 -48.39 17.54
CA THR A 14 26.23 -47.78 18.83
C THR A 14 26.63 -46.29 18.76
N LEU A 15 26.89 -45.78 17.55
CA LEU A 15 27.30 -44.38 17.36
C LEU A 15 26.14 -43.38 17.09
N ALA A 16 24.90 -43.85 16.97
CA ALA A 16 23.77 -43.01 16.56
C ALA A 16 22.91 -42.46 17.69
N THR A 17 23.24 -42.71 18.95
CA THR A 17 22.52 -42.12 20.07
C THR A 17 23.35 -41.07 20.79
N LYS A 18 23.49 -39.89 20.19
CA LYS A 18 23.80 -38.68 20.97
C LYS A 18 22.66 -38.45 21.95
N PRO A 19 22.93 -38.29 23.25
CA PRO A 19 21.89 -37.90 24.18
C PRO A 19 21.34 -36.57 23.75
N LYS A 20 20.03 -36.50 23.45
CA LYS A 20 19.30 -35.25 23.35
C LYS A 20 19.41 -34.56 24.71
N THR A 21 20.28 -33.58 24.79
CA THR A 21 20.24 -32.62 25.91
C THR A 21 18.89 -31.93 25.86
N LYS A 22 17.97 -32.44 26.66
CA LYS A 22 16.77 -31.70 27.07
C LYS A 22 17.26 -30.55 27.95
N ASP A 23 16.63 -29.41 27.74
CA ASP A 23 16.66 -28.18 28.51
C ASP A 23 17.49 -27.02 27.93
N SER A 24 17.06 -26.54 26.78
CA SER A 24 16.84 -25.12 26.68
C SER A 24 15.32 -24.90 26.64
N LYS A 25 14.71 -24.59 27.79
CA LYS A 25 13.41 -23.94 27.86
C LYS A 25 13.53 -22.67 26.98
N LYS A 26 13.14 -22.75 25.70
CA LYS A 26 12.93 -21.58 24.90
C LYS A 26 11.91 -20.74 25.66
N LYS A 27 12.37 -19.66 26.31
CA LYS A 27 11.48 -18.63 26.86
C LYS A 27 10.48 -18.33 25.76
N ALA A 28 9.20 -18.48 26.07
CA ALA A 28 8.15 -18.08 25.15
C ALA A 28 8.46 -16.67 24.68
N PRO A 29 8.37 -16.38 23.37
CA PRO A 29 8.58 -15.03 22.90
C PRO A 29 7.66 -14.09 23.67
N PRO A 30 8.13 -12.89 24.06
CA PRO A 30 7.29 -11.94 24.77
C PRO A 30 6.00 -11.69 23.98
N PRO A 31 4.86 -11.51 24.64
CA PRO A 31 3.60 -11.25 23.97
C PRO A 31 3.72 -10.01 23.10
N ILE A 32 3.22 -10.11 21.86
CA ILE A 32 3.08 -8.97 20.95
C ILE A 32 1.64 -8.53 21.06
N HIS A 33 1.42 -7.27 21.40
CA HIS A 33 0.11 -6.66 21.39
C HIS A 33 -0.18 -6.02 20.04
N GLU A 34 -1.37 -6.21 19.52
CA GLU A 34 -1.82 -5.65 18.25
C GLU A 34 -2.92 -4.63 18.50
N GLY A 35 -2.81 -3.48 17.86
CA GLY A 35 -3.77 -2.39 17.92
C GLY A 35 -3.88 -1.69 16.57
N GLU A 36 -4.74 -0.68 16.50
CA GLU A 36 -4.94 0.12 15.30
C GLU A 36 -4.85 1.61 15.62
N TYR A 37 -4.32 2.39 14.69
CA TYR A 37 -4.32 3.85 14.74
C TYR A 37 -4.45 4.42 13.32
N GLY A 38 -5.54 5.13 13.07
CA GLY A 38 -5.86 5.62 11.73
C GLY A 38 -5.85 4.51 10.69
N ARG A 39 -5.03 4.66 9.67
CA ARG A 39 -4.83 3.69 8.56
C ARG A 39 -3.74 2.65 8.83
N TYR A 40 -3.21 2.62 10.06
CA TYR A 40 -2.09 1.76 10.44
C TYR A 40 -2.51 0.67 11.42
N GLN A 41 -1.88 -0.50 11.29
CA GLN A 41 -1.86 -1.53 12.32
C GLN A 41 -0.63 -1.30 13.19
N ILE A 42 -0.81 -1.24 14.50
CA ILE A 42 0.27 -1.11 15.47
C ILE A 42 0.57 -2.48 16.06
N LYS A 43 1.86 -2.82 16.16
CA LYS A 43 2.36 -3.97 16.92
C LYS A 43 3.34 -3.47 17.95
N SER A 44 3.12 -3.81 19.22
CA SER A 44 3.98 -3.43 20.32
C SER A 44 4.45 -4.64 21.12
N GLY A 45 5.59 -4.52 21.77
CA GLY A 45 6.15 -5.57 22.59
C GLY A 45 7.58 -5.28 23.05
N LEU A 46 8.12 -6.18 23.87
CA LEU A 46 9.48 -6.08 24.39
C LEU A 46 10.48 -6.61 23.36
N LEU A 47 11.35 -5.74 22.84
CA LEU A 47 12.41 -6.10 21.90
C LEU A 47 13.77 -5.67 22.49
N THR A 48 14.70 -6.60 22.65
CA THR A 48 16.05 -6.34 23.19
C THR A 48 16.07 -5.54 24.50
N GLY A 49 15.08 -5.78 25.38
CA GLY A 49 14.99 -5.13 26.70
C GLY A 49 14.34 -3.74 26.69
N LYS A 50 13.83 -3.26 25.57
CA LYS A 50 13.06 -2.01 25.47
C LYS A 50 11.67 -2.31 24.89
N PHE A 51 10.68 -1.55 25.30
CA PHE A 51 9.38 -1.58 24.65
C PHE A 51 9.45 -0.84 23.32
N VAL A 52 9.00 -1.50 22.26
CA VAL A 52 9.01 -0.97 20.90
C VAL A 52 7.61 -1.10 20.33
N ALA A 53 7.13 -0.04 19.72
CA ALA A 53 5.90 -0.01 18.95
C ALA A 53 6.22 0.27 17.47
N ARG A 54 5.56 -0.48 16.57
CA ARG A 54 5.76 -0.41 15.12
C ARG A 54 4.45 -0.24 14.41
N ALA A 55 4.42 0.65 13.42
CA ALA A 55 3.27 0.86 12.55
C ALA A 55 3.48 0.16 11.21
N PHE A 56 2.46 -0.53 10.76
CA PHE A 56 2.39 -1.23 9.49
C PHE A 56 1.13 -0.83 8.73
N PRO A 57 1.08 -1.05 7.40
CA PRO A 57 -0.15 -0.86 6.64
C PRO A 57 -1.27 -1.76 7.16
N LYS A 58 -2.47 -1.19 7.35
CA LYS A 58 -3.64 -1.94 7.79
C LYS A 58 -4.23 -2.77 6.62
N PRO A 59 -4.66 -4.03 6.86
CA PRO A 59 -5.43 -4.78 5.86
C PRO A 59 -6.69 -4.00 5.44
N PRO A 60 -7.17 -4.12 4.18
CA PRO A 60 -6.79 -5.10 3.17
C PRO A 60 -5.58 -4.75 2.29
N SER A 61 -4.76 -3.78 2.69
CA SER A 61 -3.55 -3.42 1.95
C SER A 61 -2.66 -4.66 1.75
N LYS A 62 -2.17 -4.83 0.52
CA LYS A 62 -1.16 -5.85 0.20
C LYS A 62 0.26 -5.39 0.51
N ALA A 63 0.44 -4.12 0.85
CA ALA A 63 1.75 -3.59 1.15
C ALA A 63 2.29 -4.20 2.43
N ARG A 64 3.58 -4.42 2.42
CA ARG A 64 4.35 -4.93 3.54
C ARG A 64 5.48 -3.96 3.80
N GLY A 65 5.66 -3.58 5.01
CA GLY A 65 6.77 -2.71 5.37
C GLY A 65 6.51 -1.97 6.68
N LEU A 66 7.58 -1.58 7.31
CA LEU A 66 7.56 -0.74 8.50
C LEU A 66 7.34 0.71 8.05
N ILE A 67 6.30 1.35 8.56
CA ILE A 67 6.00 2.77 8.30
C ILE A 67 6.70 3.68 9.29
N ALA A 68 6.61 3.33 10.59
CA ALA A 68 7.21 4.09 11.67
C ALA A 68 7.51 3.16 12.85
N GLU A 69 8.49 3.53 13.65
CA GLU A 69 8.88 2.82 14.88
C GLU A 69 9.17 3.86 15.98
N ALA A 70 8.75 3.54 17.19
CA ALA A 70 9.13 4.29 18.38
C ALA A 70 9.40 3.34 19.55
N SER A 71 10.17 3.78 20.53
CA SER A 71 10.48 3.03 21.74
C SER A 71 10.16 3.84 22.99
N GLY A 72 9.89 3.13 24.09
CA GLY A 72 9.55 3.75 25.36
C GLY A 72 10.02 2.94 26.56
N ALA A 73 9.93 3.53 27.75
CA ALA A 73 10.19 2.84 29.00
C ALA A 73 9.10 1.82 29.36
N THR A 74 7.89 2.05 28.91
CA THR A 74 6.74 1.15 29.00
C THR A 74 6.13 0.94 27.64
N GLU A 75 5.25 -0.05 27.50
CA GLU A 75 4.54 -0.31 26.25
C GLU A 75 3.65 0.87 25.86
N GLU A 76 2.92 1.43 26.80
CA GLU A 76 2.06 2.59 26.59
C GLU A 76 2.87 3.81 26.14
N ALA A 77 4.07 4.03 26.73
CA ALA A 77 4.95 5.11 26.32
C ALA A 77 5.47 4.91 24.88
N ALA A 78 5.79 3.69 24.49
CA ALA A 78 6.21 3.38 23.13
C ALA A 78 5.07 3.60 22.11
N ILE A 79 3.83 3.21 22.46
CA ILE A 79 2.65 3.42 21.61
C ILE A 79 2.34 4.92 21.48
N THR A 80 2.41 5.67 22.57
CA THR A 80 2.17 7.13 22.57
C THR A 80 3.20 7.83 21.69
N ALA A 81 4.48 7.55 21.87
CA ALA A 81 5.55 8.10 21.04
C ALA A 81 5.37 7.73 19.55
N LEU A 82 4.92 6.50 19.25
CA LEU A 82 4.63 6.09 17.88
C LEU A 82 3.49 6.91 17.27
N ARG A 83 2.42 7.17 18.02
CA ARG A 83 1.29 8.00 17.56
C ARG A 83 1.74 9.41 17.24
N GLU A 84 2.57 10.02 18.09
CA GLU A 84 3.14 11.34 17.84
C GLU A 84 3.97 11.38 16.55
N VAL A 85 4.78 10.35 16.30
CA VAL A 85 5.55 10.22 15.05
C VAL A 85 4.63 10.10 13.83
N ILE A 86 3.55 9.31 13.94
CA ILE A 86 2.56 9.15 12.87
C ILE A 86 1.85 10.48 12.60
N ASP A 87 1.38 11.16 13.64
CA ASP A 87 0.64 12.43 13.53
C ASP A 87 1.51 13.53 12.92
N ALA A 88 2.78 13.64 13.35
CA ALA A 88 3.73 14.59 12.77
C ALA A 88 3.97 14.31 11.28
N ARG A 89 4.14 13.04 10.92
CA ARG A 89 4.31 12.62 9.51
C ARG A 89 3.07 12.93 8.68
N GLU A 90 1.88 12.63 9.17
CA GLU A 90 0.63 12.90 8.45
C GLU A 90 0.37 14.40 8.32
N SER A 91 0.65 15.19 9.34
CA SER A 91 0.55 16.66 9.27
C SER A 91 1.47 17.23 8.21
N GLN A 92 2.74 16.79 8.18
CA GLN A 92 3.70 17.23 7.17
C GLN A 92 3.28 16.83 5.74
N MET A 93 2.71 15.63 5.57
CA MET A 93 2.17 15.21 4.28
C MET A 93 1.01 16.10 3.83
N VAL A 94 0.08 16.43 4.75
CA VAL A 94 -1.08 17.29 4.44
C VAL A 94 -0.64 18.71 4.08
N GLU A 95 0.40 19.25 4.70
CA GLU A 95 0.94 20.58 4.38
C GLU A 95 1.49 20.67 2.95
N ASN A 96 1.98 19.55 2.40
CA ASN A 96 2.49 19.48 1.03
C ASN A 96 1.39 19.30 -0.03
N ARG A 97 0.13 19.19 0.38
CA ARG A 97 -1.01 19.08 -0.54
C ARG A 97 -1.33 20.46 -1.13
N ARG A 98 -1.73 20.48 -2.39
CA ARG A 98 -2.25 21.69 -3.03
C ARG A 98 -3.71 21.52 -3.44
N THR A 99 -4.37 22.63 -3.70
CA THR A 99 -5.69 22.62 -4.35
C THR A 99 -5.48 22.92 -5.83
N ASP A 100 -6.01 22.06 -6.69
CA ASP A 100 -5.98 22.29 -8.12
C ASP A 100 -6.98 23.40 -8.50
N PRO A 101 -6.53 24.49 -9.15
CA PRO A 101 -7.39 25.64 -9.44
C PRO A 101 -8.49 25.33 -10.46
N GLY A 102 -8.26 24.36 -11.36
CA GLY A 102 -9.22 23.98 -12.40
C GLY A 102 -10.36 23.11 -11.87
N THR A 103 -10.05 22.17 -11.00
CA THR A 103 -11.02 21.20 -10.46
C THR A 103 -11.50 21.52 -9.05
N GLY A 104 -10.82 22.42 -8.32
CA GLY A 104 -11.06 22.71 -6.90
C GLY A 104 -10.76 21.52 -5.97
N LYS A 105 -10.16 20.44 -6.48
CA LYS A 105 -9.86 19.24 -5.70
C LYS A 105 -8.49 19.33 -5.04
N VAL A 106 -8.37 18.66 -3.89
CA VAL A 106 -7.08 18.52 -3.21
C VAL A 106 -6.23 17.49 -3.95
N VAL A 107 -5.03 17.88 -4.33
CA VAL A 107 -4.02 17.03 -4.95
C VAL A 107 -2.98 16.69 -3.89
N ALA A 108 -2.75 15.40 -3.67
CA ALA A 108 -1.75 14.93 -2.72
C ALA A 108 -0.32 15.11 -3.26
N SER A 109 0.67 15.03 -2.38
CA SER A 109 2.07 15.08 -2.79
C SER A 109 2.48 13.80 -3.56
N THR A 110 3.57 13.88 -4.30
CA THR A 110 4.13 12.73 -5.03
C THR A 110 4.41 11.57 -4.08
N GLU A 111 4.97 11.84 -2.90
CA GLU A 111 5.29 10.85 -1.89
C GLU A 111 4.03 10.15 -1.35
N GLU A 112 2.96 10.90 -1.08
CA GLU A 112 1.68 10.34 -0.67
C GLU A 112 1.09 9.42 -1.75
N TYR A 113 1.16 9.84 -3.02
CA TYR A 113 0.68 9.02 -4.13
C TYR A 113 1.53 7.76 -4.34
N ILE A 114 2.87 7.83 -4.19
CA ILE A 114 3.73 6.64 -4.22
C ILE A 114 3.34 5.66 -3.11
N GLU A 115 3.17 6.17 -1.89
CA GLU A 115 2.72 5.36 -0.76
C GLU A 115 1.36 4.71 -1.06
N ALA A 116 0.38 5.48 -1.53
CA ALA A 116 -0.93 4.96 -1.89
C ALA A 116 -0.86 3.88 -2.97
N LEU A 117 -0.11 4.10 -4.05
CA LEU A 117 0.05 3.13 -5.15
C LEU A 117 0.67 1.81 -4.70
N ASN A 118 1.58 1.86 -3.73
CA ASN A 118 2.18 0.67 -3.14
C ASN A 118 1.21 -0.08 -2.20
N HIS A 119 0.15 0.59 -1.72
CA HIS A 119 -0.75 0.04 -0.70
C HIS A 119 -2.12 -0.38 -1.25
N VAL A 120 -2.61 0.31 -2.28
CA VAL A 120 -3.93 -0.02 -2.85
C VAL A 120 -3.83 -1.20 -3.81
N ALA A 121 -4.87 -2.05 -3.80
CA ALA A 121 -4.93 -3.20 -4.70
C ALA A 121 -5.50 -2.80 -6.06
N LEU A 122 -4.69 -2.18 -6.91
CA LEU A 122 -5.06 -1.90 -8.30
C LEU A 122 -5.13 -3.19 -9.12
N THR A 123 -6.13 -3.26 -10.00
CA THR A 123 -6.21 -4.32 -11.00
C THR A 123 -5.20 -4.08 -12.12
N ARG A 124 -4.82 -5.15 -12.86
CA ARG A 124 -3.93 -5.01 -14.02
C ARG A 124 -4.41 -3.98 -15.05
N PRO A 125 -5.70 -3.94 -15.46
CA PRO A 125 -6.20 -2.90 -16.36
C PRO A 125 -6.08 -1.49 -15.77
N GLN A 126 -6.34 -1.29 -14.48
CA GLN A 126 -6.16 0.01 -13.82
C GLN A 126 -4.71 0.47 -13.88
N SER A 127 -3.77 -0.39 -13.50
CA SER A 127 -2.33 -0.07 -13.59
C SER A 127 -1.90 0.21 -15.03
N ALA A 128 -2.42 -0.53 -16.02
CA ALA A 128 -2.12 -0.29 -17.43
C ALA A 128 -2.63 1.08 -17.92
N MET A 129 -3.86 1.49 -17.53
CA MET A 129 -4.39 2.82 -17.83
C MET A 129 -3.51 3.93 -17.22
N LEU A 130 -3.16 3.80 -15.94
CA LEU A 130 -2.35 4.79 -15.25
C LEU A 130 -0.96 4.91 -15.88
N LYS A 131 -0.31 3.79 -16.22
CA LYS A 131 0.96 3.79 -16.96
C LYS A 131 0.84 4.48 -18.32
N ALA A 132 -0.18 4.14 -19.10
CA ALA A 132 -0.39 4.75 -20.41
C ALA A 132 -0.58 6.27 -20.30
N LEU A 133 -1.39 6.72 -19.33
CA LEU A 133 -1.61 8.15 -19.07
C LEU A 133 -0.33 8.83 -18.58
N SER A 134 0.48 8.19 -17.72
CA SER A 134 1.73 8.77 -17.25
C SER A 134 2.77 8.95 -18.35
N LEU A 135 2.77 8.08 -19.35
CA LEU A 135 3.65 8.16 -20.53
C LEU A 135 3.20 9.21 -21.53
N ALA A 136 1.90 9.53 -21.58
CA ALA A 136 1.36 10.57 -22.45
C ALA A 136 1.65 11.99 -21.96
N ASP A 137 2.20 12.12 -20.76
CA ASP A 137 2.62 13.38 -20.16
C ASP A 137 1.51 14.45 -20.10
N ALA A 138 1.81 15.68 -20.48
CA ALA A 138 0.89 16.80 -20.51
C ALA A 138 -0.12 16.73 -21.69
N ASP A 139 0.18 15.98 -22.73
CA ASP A 139 -0.72 15.76 -23.87
C ASP A 139 -1.93 14.90 -23.49
N GLY A 140 -1.77 14.03 -22.50
CA GLY A 140 -2.81 13.11 -22.07
C GLY A 140 -3.24 12.11 -23.13
N LEU A 141 -4.33 11.40 -22.87
CA LEU A 141 -4.91 10.42 -23.79
C LEU A 141 -6.42 10.61 -23.92
N THR A 142 -6.93 10.39 -25.14
CA THR A 142 -8.37 10.28 -25.37
C THR A 142 -8.93 9.08 -24.58
N GLU A 143 -10.24 9.11 -24.27
CA GLU A 143 -10.92 8.00 -23.63
C GLU A 143 -10.73 6.68 -24.38
N ALA A 144 -10.82 6.72 -25.69
CA ALA A 144 -10.65 5.53 -26.55
C ALA A 144 -9.24 4.94 -26.44
N ARG A 145 -8.20 5.80 -26.45
CA ARG A 145 -6.80 5.35 -26.30
C ARG A 145 -6.54 4.79 -24.90
N THR A 146 -7.07 5.45 -23.87
CA THR A 146 -6.99 4.97 -22.47
C THR A 146 -7.67 3.61 -22.32
N ALA A 147 -8.86 3.43 -22.87
CA ALA A 147 -9.60 2.17 -22.84
C ALA A 147 -8.84 1.05 -23.58
N ASN A 148 -8.39 1.32 -24.80
CA ASN A 148 -7.68 0.35 -25.65
C ASN A 148 -6.36 -0.09 -25.01
N GLY A 149 -5.60 0.85 -24.45
CA GLY A 149 -4.31 0.56 -23.78
C GLY A 149 -4.44 -0.38 -22.59
N ALA A 150 -5.63 -0.45 -21.98
CA ALA A 150 -5.93 -1.37 -20.88
C ALA A 150 -6.79 -2.59 -21.27
N GLY A 151 -7.07 -2.76 -22.55
CA GLY A 151 -7.85 -3.88 -23.08
C GLY A 151 -9.36 -3.77 -22.85
N TYR A 152 -9.89 -2.58 -22.55
CA TYR A 152 -11.35 -2.37 -22.46
C TYR A 152 -11.96 -2.20 -23.84
N LYS A 153 -13.12 -2.85 -24.03
CA LYS A 153 -13.93 -2.69 -25.26
C LYS A 153 -14.83 -1.46 -25.23
N SER A 154 -15.03 -0.85 -24.06
CA SER A 154 -15.93 0.29 -23.85
C SER A 154 -15.21 1.38 -23.04
N THR A 155 -15.29 2.61 -23.55
CA THR A 155 -14.77 3.80 -22.86
C THR A 155 -15.47 4.02 -21.53
N LEU A 156 -16.79 3.79 -21.45
CA LEU A 156 -17.55 3.91 -20.22
C LEU A 156 -17.02 2.95 -19.13
N SER A 157 -16.71 1.69 -19.49
CA SER A 157 -16.16 0.71 -18.55
C SER A 157 -14.75 1.10 -18.10
N ALA A 158 -13.94 1.65 -19.00
CA ALA A 158 -12.61 2.16 -18.68
C ALA A 158 -12.69 3.35 -17.71
N ASN A 159 -13.56 4.32 -17.99
CA ASN A 159 -13.75 5.51 -17.16
C ASN A 159 -14.25 5.13 -15.75
N ARG A 160 -15.20 4.21 -15.62
CA ARG A 160 -15.65 3.68 -14.32
C ARG A 160 -14.52 2.99 -13.58
N SER A 161 -13.68 2.24 -14.28
CA SER A 161 -12.53 1.56 -13.68
C SER A 161 -11.45 2.55 -13.22
N LEU A 162 -11.19 3.62 -14.00
CA LEU A 162 -10.29 4.70 -13.62
C LEU A 162 -10.81 5.47 -12.40
N ALA A 163 -12.11 5.80 -12.37
CA ALA A 163 -12.75 6.44 -11.24
C ALA A 163 -12.65 5.58 -9.96
N LYS A 164 -12.86 4.26 -10.09
CA LYS A 164 -12.67 3.34 -8.95
C LYS A 164 -11.23 3.29 -8.46
N ALA A 165 -10.24 3.37 -9.34
CA ALA A 165 -8.84 3.49 -8.92
C ALA A 165 -8.61 4.76 -8.11
N GLY A 166 -9.15 5.90 -8.57
CA GLY A 166 -9.10 7.16 -7.85
C GLY A 166 -9.77 7.12 -6.48
N GLN A 167 -10.94 6.50 -6.38
CA GLN A 167 -11.64 6.29 -5.11
C GLN A 167 -10.81 5.45 -4.12
N LEU A 168 -10.15 4.39 -4.57
CA LEU A 168 -9.28 3.57 -3.72
C LEU A 168 -8.10 4.37 -3.18
N ILE A 169 -7.46 5.18 -4.03
CA ILE A 169 -6.35 6.04 -3.67
C ILE A 169 -6.82 7.14 -2.70
N ALA A 170 -7.94 7.81 -3.00
CA ALA A 170 -8.52 8.83 -2.14
C ALA A 170 -8.90 8.29 -0.76
N ALA A 171 -9.50 7.10 -0.70
CA ALA A 171 -9.86 6.44 0.55
C ALA A 171 -8.60 6.12 1.37
N TYR A 172 -7.52 5.67 0.73
CA TYR A 172 -6.26 5.42 1.41
C TYR A 172 -5.66 6.70 1.98
N LEU A 173 -5.64 7.79 1.20
CA LEU A 173 -5.08 9.09 1.60
C LEU A 173 -6.02 9.92 2.49
N SER A 174 -7.21 9.41 2.80
CA SER A 174 -8.25 10.15 3.52
C SER A 174 -8.58 11.52 2.86
N LEU A 175 -8.49 11.57 1.53
CA LEU A 175 -8.93 12.73 0.77
C LEU A 175 -10.46 12.78 0.80
N LYS A 176 -11.02 13.94 1.16
CA LYS A 176 -12.47 14.13 1.12
C LYS A 176 -12.94 14.07 -0.33
N THR A 177 -13.59 13.00 -0.71
CA THR A 177 -14.48 13.01 -1.86
C THR A 177 -15.70 13.83 -1.42
N ILE A 178 -16.05 14.87 -2.14
CA ILE A 178 -17.25 15.69 -1.79
C ILE A 178 -18.46 14.77 -1.98
N ALA A 179 -18.93 14.20 -0.87
CA ALA A 179 -20.07 13.28 -0.85
C ALA A 179 -21.42 14.02 -0.80
N ASP A 180 -21.46 15.34 -0.99
CA ASP A 180 -22.66 16.15 -0.83
C ASP A 180 -23.44 16.44 -2.13
N GLY A 181 -23.16 15.69 -3.20
CA GLY A 181 -23.93 15.73 -4.44
C GLY A 181 -24.24 14.31 -4.96
N PRO A 182 -25.14 14.15 -5.96
CA PRO A 182 -25.32 12.89 -6.62
C PRO A 182 -23.97 12.48 -7.23
N SER A 183 -23.33 11.52 -6.59
CA SER A 183 -22.01 10.98 -6.98
C SER A 183 -22.09 10.55 -8.44
N THR A 184 -21.51 11.34 -9.34
CA THR A 184 -21.32 10.89 -10.70
C THR A 184 -20.25 9.81 -10.70
N ASP A 185 -20.48 8.72 -11.44
CA ASP A 185 -19.57 7.56 -11.57
C ASP A 185 -18.11 7.93 -11.93
N LEU A 186 -17.83 9.21 -12.17
CA LEU A 186 -16.55 9.74 -12.63
C LEU A 186 -15.76 10.56 -11.59
N GLU A 187 -16.33 10.84 -10.42
CA GLU A 187 -15.67 11.72 -9.41
C GLU A 187 -14.30 11.22 -8.94
N GLY A 188 -14.09 9.90 -8.87
CA GLY A 188 -12.80 9.33 -8.50
C GLY A 188 -11.68 9.67 -9.48
N SER A 189 -11.96 9.81 -10.78
CA SER A 189 -10.94 10.11 -11.78
C SER A 189 -10.42 11.54 -11.68
N THR A 190 -11.25 12.50 -11.22
CA THR A 190 -10.84 13.91 -11.03
C THR A 190 -9.85 14.12 -9.89
N LEU A 191 -9.69 13.12 -9.02
CA LEU A 191 -8.66 13.11 -7.98
C LEU A 191 -7.28 12.69 -8.53
N LEU A 192 -7.25 12.03 -9.69
CA LEU A 192 -6.04 11.56 -10.34
C LEU A 192 -5.55 12.53 -11.43
N GLY A 193 -6.47 13.29 -12.02
CA GLY A 193 -6.18 14.16 -13.13
C GLY A 193 -7.40 14.99 -13.54
N PHE A 194 -7.30 15.62 -14.67
CA PHE A 194 -8.31 16.52 -15.22
C PHE A 194 -8.47 16.30 -16.73
N ARG A 195 -9.49 16.92 -17.30
CA ARG A 195 -9.68 16.97 -18.75
C ARG A 195 -8.91 18.14 -19.32
N GLY A 196 -8.15 17.90 -20.37
CA GLY A 196 -7.59 18.96 -21.19
C GLY A 196 -8.66 19.71 -21.98
N GLU A 197 -8.26 20.75 -22.68
CA GLU A 197 -9.17 21.53 -23.52
C GLU A 197 -9.74 20.65 -24.64
N PRO A 198 -11.08 20.68 -24.87
CA PRO A 198 -11.70 19.96 -25.95
C PRO A 198 -11.28 20.59 -27.28
N GLN A 199 -11.06 19.77 -28.31
CA GLN A 199 -10.71 20.27 -29.65
C GLN A 199 -11.95 20.66 -30.48
N ASP A 200 -13.10 20.08 -30.16
CA ASP A 200 -14.40 20.40 -30.78
C ASP A 200 -15.55 20.08 -29.78
N ASP A 201 -16.81 20.44 -30.18
CA ASP A 201 -18.00 20.25 -29.32
C ASP A 201 -18.31 18.78 -28.93
N LYS A 202 -17.69 17.82 -29.61
CA LYS A 202 -17.89 16.36 -29.33
C LYS A 202 -16.70 15.74 -28.63
N ASP A 203 -15.59 16.46 -28.53
CA ASP A 203 -14.40 15.97 -27.83
C ASP A 203 -14.45 16.34 -26.34
N PRO A 204 -14.52 15.36 -25.44
CA PRO A 204 -14.50 15.65 -24.01
C PRO A 204 -13.13 16.10 -23.47
N GLY A 205 -12.14 16.28 -24.34
CA GLY A 205 -10.76 16.53 -23.98
C GLY A 205 -10.00 15.27 -23.51
N ASN A 206 -8.69 15.33 -23.60
CA ASN A 206 -7.82 14.25 -23.16
C ASN A 206 -7.80 14.14 -21.63
N TRP A 207 -7.68 12.94 -21.11
CA TRP A 207 -7.33 12.72 -19.71
C TRP A 207 -5.85 13.02 -19.49
N ILE A 208 -5.56 13.92 -18.57
CA ILE A 208 -4.22 14.35 -18.17
C ILE A 208 -4.08 14.09 -16.66
N LEU A 209 -3.06 13.36 -16.24
CA LEU A 209 -2.80 13.15 -14.83
C LEU A 209 -2.24 14.42 -14.19
N HIS A 210 -2.59 14.68 -12.91
CA HIS A 210 -1.91 15.70 -12.13
C HIS A 210 -0.39 15.39 -12.10
N PRO A 211 0.49 16.39 -12.21
CA PRO A 211 1.93 16.17 -12.27
C PRO A 211 2.45 15.29 -11.14
N GLU A 212 2.01 15.53 -9.91
CA GLU A 212 2.42 14.78 -8.72
C GLU A 212 2.01 13.31 -8.82
N PHE A 213 0.80 13.05 -9.32
CA PHE A 213 0.30 11.69 -9.50
C PHE A 213 0.99 10.99 -10.67
N ARG A 214 1.27 11.70 -11.75
CA ARG A 214 2.01 11.19 -12.90
C ARG A 214 3.41 10.73 -12.51
N ASP A 215 4.14 11.55 -11.75
CA ASP A 215 5.48 11.23 -11.27
C ASP A 215 5.46 10.05 -10.30
N ALA A 216 4.44 9.97 -9.44
CA ALA A 216 4.24 8.83 -8.57
C ALA A 216 3.97 7.53 -9.34
N VAL A 217 3.15 7.57 -10.40
CA VAL A 217 2.88 6.39 -11.25
C VAL A 217 4.16 5.90 -11.92
N ARG A 218 4.99 6.80 -12.41
CA ARG A 218 6.29 6.45 -13.03
C ARG A 218 7.27 5.83 -12.03
N ALA A 219 7.21 6.24 -10.78
CA ALA A 219 8.09 5.73 -9.72
C ALA A 219 7.61 4.40 -9.13
N ALA A 220 6.30 4.16 -9.03
CA ALA A 220 5.73 3.04 -8.29
C ALA A 220 5.21 1.89 -9.15
N LEU A 221 4.88 2.12 -10.42
CA LEU A 221 4.28 1.11 -11.31
C LEU A 221 5.19 0.78 -12.49
#